data_decb2bda6e0ea8eadb90f2397d564406
#
_entry.id   decb2bda6e0ea8eadb90f2397d564406
#
_cell.length_a   1.000
_cell.length_b   1.000
_cell.length_c   1.000
_cell.angle_alpha   90.00
_cell.angle_beta   90.00
_cell.angle_gamma   90.00
#
_symmetry.space_group_name_H-M   'P 1'
#
loop_
_entity.id
_entity.type
_entity.pdbx_description
1 polymer ?
#
loop_
_entity_poly.entity_id
_entity_poly.type
_entity_poly.pdbx_seq_one_letter_code
_entity_poly.pdbx_strand_id
1 'polypeptide(L)'
;TQTAVDVLSDTDYTREQKIKILNDAMTTLFPPLKGDEITFIGTTFMKYGTKEPYKNHWLVVGSCDPVANAEIVSVPTEKDCLIQWTKLIQNENPDIVIGYNIFGFDYEFMFQRSRELKCVDEFTDLSRIMGEQCYRKLSDGTVALEQTKNRLASGDYDLHYPGMSGRLQIDLLFYFRRDYNLSSYKLDDVAGTFIRDDIKGIELSVSDQKPVTRLYSKNLAGLHVDDFIHIEITSFTVDYYAKGKKFKVVAID
;
A
#
# COMPACT_ATOMS: atom_id res chain seq x y z
N THR A 1 -24.24 -0.71 -39.93
CA THR A 1 -23.07 -0.54 -39.02
C THR A 1 -21.92 -0.09 -39.92
N GLN A 2 -21.47 1.14 -39.72
CA GLN A 2 -20.34 1.70 -40.47
C GLN A 2 -19.05 1.01 -39.96
N THR A 3 -18.23 0.50 -40.87
CA THR A 3 -16.96 -0.11 -40.49
C THR A 3 -15.86 0.96 -40.32
N ALA A 4 -14.76 0.63 -39.64
CA ALA A 4 -13.61 1.54 -39.52
C ALA A 4 -13.06 1.93 -40.92
N VAL A 5 -13.11 1.01 -41.85
CA VAL A 5 -12.70 1.26 -43.26
C VAL A 5 -13.62 2.28 -43.94
N ASP A 6 -14.94 2.18 -43.71
CA ASP A 6 -15.91 3.13 -44.26
C ASP A 6 -15.64 4.54 -43.74
N VAL A 7 -15.42 4.69 -42.44
CA VAL A 7 -15.09 5.98 -41.79
C VAL A 7 -13.76 6.55 -42.30
N LEU A 8 -12.74 5.70 -42.49
CA LEU A 8 -11.42 6.14 -42.96
C LEU A 8 -11.46 6.55 -44.45
N SER A 9 -12.27 5.86 -45.26
CA SER A 9 -12.40 6.09 -46.72
C SER A 9 -13.34 7.25 -47.05
N ASP A 10 -14.19 7.66 -46.12
CA ASP A 10 -15.16 8.71 -46.31
C ASP A 10 -14.46 10.07 -46.49
N THR A 11 -14.71 10.77 -47.57
CA THR A 11 -14.11 12.07 -47.88
C THR A 11 -14.84 13.24 -47.22
N ASP A 12 -16.04 13.02 -46.71
CA ASP A 12 -16.87 14.08 -46.10
C ASP A 12 -16.46 14.40 -44.67
N TYR A 13 -15.71 13.48 -44.01
CA TYR A 13 -15.19 13.70 -42.66
C TYR A 13 -13.77 14.27 -42.67
N THR A 14 -13.58 15.30 -41.85
CA THR A 14 -12.22 15.80 -41.55
C THR A 14 -11.42 14.76 -40.75
N ARG A 15 -10.10 14.88 -40.76
CA ARG A 15 -9.23 14.01 -39.97
C ARG A 15 -9.62 13.95 -38.48
N GLU A 16 -9.98 15.10 -37.91
CA GLU A 16 -10.38 15.19 -36.50
C GLU A 16 -11.72 14.50 -36.24
N GLN A 17 -12.68 14.65 -37.15
CA GLN A 17 -13.96 13.94 -37.07
C GLN A 17 -13.78 12.43 -37.18
N LYS A 18 -12.93 11.95 -38.10
CA LYS A 18 -12.60 10.51 -38.22
C LYS A 18 -12.00 9.97 -36.93
N ILE A 19 -11.03 10.68 -36.34
CA ILE A 19 -10.41 10.28 -35.08
C ILE A 19 -11.46 10.22 -33.96
N LYS A 20 -12.35 11.20 -33.87
CA LYS A 20 -13.40 11.21 -32.85
C LYS A 20 -14.36 10.03 -33.03
N ILE A 21 -14.87 9.79 -34.24
CA ILE A 21 -15.79 8.69 -34.54
C ILE A 21 -15.16 7.34 -34.22
N LEU A 22 -13.88 7.14 -34.58
CA LEU A 22 -13.17 5.90 -34.28
C LEU A 22 -12.90 5.72 -32.79
N ASN A 23 -12.52 6.77 -32.06
CA ASN A 23 -12.35 6.70 -30.64
C ASN A 23 -13.65 6.40 -29.89
N ASP A 24 -14.76 7.06 -30.27
CA ASP A 24 -16.07 6.80 -29.69
C ASP A 24 -16.55 5.37 -29.97
N ALA A 25 -16.27 4.85 -31.16
CA ALA A 25 -16.57 3.47 -31.53
C ALA A 25 -15.68 2.47 -30.75
N MET A 26 -14.40 2.77 -30.56
CA MET A 26 -13.47 1.92 -29.79
C MET A 26 -13.89 1.81 -28.33
N THR A 27 -14.30 2.91 -27.70
CA THR A 27 -14.77 2.89 -26.31
C THR A 27 -16.04 2.06 -26.10
N THR A 28 -16.85 1.87 -27.16
CA THR A 28 -18.08 1.04 -27.11
C THR A 28 -17.85 -0.42 -27.53
N LEU A 29 -16.85 -0.68 -28.37
CA LEU A 29 -16.55 -2.02 -28.88
C LEU A 29 -15.69 -2.87 -27.96
N PHE A 30 -14.81 -2.24 -27.18
CA PHE A 30 -14.00 -2.95 -26.20
C PHE A 30 -14.68 -2.90 -24.83
N PRO A 31 -14.85 -4.05 -24.17
CA PRO A 31 -15.32 -4.03 -22.80
C PRO A 31 -14.32 -3.22 -21.93
N PRO A 32 -14.81 -2.49 -20.93
CA PRO A 32 -13.93 -1.83 -19.99
C PRO A 32 -12.94 -2.83 -19.42
N LEU A 33 -11.67 -2.46 -19.34
CA LEU A 33 -10.66 -3.29 -18.71
C LEU A 33 -11.06 -3.50 -17.25
N LYS A 34 -11.15 -4.76 -16.86
CA LYS A 34 -11.35 -5.12 -15.46
C LYS A 34 -9.99 -5.06 -14.75
N GLY A 35 -9.91 -4.32 -13.65
CA GLY A 35 -8.71 -4.31 -12.80
C GLY A 35 -8.51 -5.63 -12.06
N ASP A 36 -7.31 -5.86 -11.55
CA ASP A 36 -7.01 -6.98 -10.68
C ASP A 36 -7.84 -6.88 -9.39
N GLU A 37 -8.22 -8.02 -8.84
CA GLU A 37 -9.09 -8.10 -7.67
C GLU A 37 -8.29 -7.92 -6.38
N ILE A 38 -8.87 -7.21 -5.41
CA ILE A 38 -8.35 -7.17 -4.04
C ILE A 38 -8.63 -8.52 -3.39
N THR A 39 -7.57 -9.20 -2.98
CA THR A 39 -7.68 -10.50 -2.31
C THR A 39 -7.62 -10.39 -0.80
N PHE A 40 -6.92 -9.37 -0.27
CA PHE A 40 -6.88 -9.07 1.17
C PHE A 40 -6.51 -7.62 1.45
N ILE A 41 -6.88 -7.14 2.64
CA ILE A 41 -6.47 -5.85 3.18
C ILE A 41 -5.99 -6.05 4.62
N GLY A 42 -4.70 -5.80 4.87
CA GLY A 42 -4.11 -5.81 6.21
C GLY A 42 -4.10 -4.41 6.83
N THR A 43 -4.50 -4.31 8.10
CA THR A 43 -4.51 -3.05 8.84
C THR A 43 -4.02 -3.29 10.26
N THR A 44 -3.03 -2.51 10.67
CA THR A 44 -2.46 -2.57 12.02
C THR A 44 -2.87 -1.33 12.81
N PHE A 45 -3.39 -1.51 14.02
CA PHE A 45 -3.80 -0.44 14.91
C PHE A 45 -2.86 -0.34 16.11
N MET A 46 -2.41 0.87 16.39
CA MET A 46 -1.45 1.17 17.44
C MET A 46 -1.88 2.43 18.21
N LYS A 47 -1.70 2.44 19.51
CA LYS A 47 -1.87 3.65 20.31
C LYS A 47 -0.59 4.47 20.28
N TYR A 48 -0.71 5.78 20.12
CA TYR A 48 0.46 6.66 20.16
C TYR A 48 1.25 6.47 21.46
N GLY A 49 2.56 6.33 21.32
CA GLY A 49 3.47 6.12 22.47
C GLY A 49 3.61 4.67 22.97
N THR A 50 2.86 3.72 22.40
CA THR A 50 3.09 2.29 22.68
C THR A 50 4.09 1.70 21.67
N LYS A 51 4.78 0.62 22.07
CA LYS A 51 5.72 -0.09 21.19
C LYS A 51 5.03 -1.14 20.34
N GLU A 52 3.97 -1.75 20.87
CA GLU A 52 3.28 -2.87 20.26
C GLU A 52 1.90 -2.45 19.74
N PRO A 53 1.46 -2.98 18.59
CA PRO A 53 0.11 -2.79 18.13
C PRO A 53 -0.88 -3.50 19.05
N TYR A 54 -2.05 -2.91 19.23
CA TYR A 54 -3.12 -3.57 19.99
C TYR A 54 -4.02 -4.46 19.12
N LYS A 55 -3.95 -4.29 17.78
CA LYS A 55 -4.73 -5.08 16.83
C LYS A 55 -3.98 -5.16 15.50
N ASN A 56 -3.80 -6.39 15.00
CA ASN A 56 -3.45 -6.68 13.62
C ASN A 56 -4.66 -7.35 12.97
N HIS A 57 -5.28 -6.67 12.03
CA HIS A 57 -6.54 -7.12 11.42
C HIS A 57 -6.37 -7.36 9.92
N TRP A 58 -6.83 -8.50 9.43
CA TRP A 58 -6.74 -8.88 8.05
C TRP A 58 -8.12 -9.27 7.52
N LEU A 59 -8.58 -8.54 6.50
CA LEU A 59 -9.74 -8.92 5.71
C LEU A 59 -9.26 -9.75 4.53
N VAL A 60 -9.82 -10.93 4.33
CA VAL A 60 -9.40 -11.87 3.28
C VAL A 60 -10.60 -12.31 2.49
N VAL A 61 -10.53 -12.23 1.17
CA VAL A 61 -11.57 -12.76 0.28
C VAL A 61 -11.40 -14.27 0.19
N GLY A 62 -12.44 -15.01 0.58
CA GLY A 62 -12.37 -16.46 0.71
C GLY A 62 -11.82 -16.90 2.06
N SER A 63 -10.72 -17.65 2.06
CA SER A 63 -10.11 -18.17 3.29
C SER A 63 -8.58 -18.20 3.18
N CYS A 64 -7.90 -18.15 4.32
CA CYS A 64 -6.46 -18.38 4.43
C CYS A 64 -6.15 -19.15 5.71
N ASP A 65 -4.91 -19.63 5.81
CA ASP A 65 -4.41 -20.25 7.03
C ASP A 65 -4.30 -19.23 8.18
N PRO A 66 -4.46 -19.65 9.45
CA PRO A 66 -4.30 -18.79 10.59
C PRO A 66 -2.88 -18.19 10.65
N VAL A 67 -2.80 -16.91 10.97
CA VAL A 67 -1.53 -16.20 11.20
C VAL A 67 -1.46 -15.82 12.68
N ALA A 68 -0.32 -16.09 13.31
CA ALA A 68 -0.10 -15.74 14.71
C ALA A 68 -0.23 -14.22 14.93
N ASN A 69 -0.86 -13.83 16.02
CA ASN A 69 -1.08 -12.42 16.40
C ASN A 69 -1.86 -11.58 15.38
N ALA A 70 -2.65 -12.22 14.52
CA ALA A 70 -3.53 -11.55 13.56
C ALA A 70 -4.98 -12.00 13.72
N GLU A 71 -5.89 -11.04 13.73
CA GLU A 71 -7.33 -11.26 13.61
C GLU A 71 -7.67 -11.34 12.12
N ILE A 72 -8.04 -12.55 11.66
CA ILE A 72 -8.38 -12.78 10.26
C ILE A 72 -9.90 -12.87 10.13
N VAL A 73 -10.46 -12.01 9.29
CA VAL A 73 -11.88 -12.01 8.94
C VAL A 73 -12.03 -12.37 7.47
N SER A 74 -12.61 -13.52 7.20
CA SER A 74 -12.93 -14.00 5.86
C SER A 74 -14.23 -13.38 5.36
N VAL A 75 -14.20 -12.89 4.12
CA VAL A 75 -15.35 -12.30 3.44
C VAL A 75 -15.62 -13.01 2.12
N PRO A 76 -16.88 -13.11 1.67
CA PRO A 76 -17.22 -13.87 0.48
C PRO A 76 -16.80 -13.19 -0.82
N THR A 77 -16.78 -11.86 -0.87
CA THR A 77 -16.51 -11.11 -2.09
C THR A 77 -15.55 -9.94 -1.87
N GLU A 78 -14.92 -9.48 -2.94
CA GLU A 78 -14.10 -8.26 -2.94
C GLU A 78 -14.89 -7.02 -2.49
N LYS A 79 -16.16 -6.91 -2.92
CA LYS A 79 -17.06 -5.83 -2.48
C LYS A 79 -17.20 -5.82 -0.95
N ASP A 80 -17.41 -7.00 -0.36
CA ASP A 80 -17.52 -7.12 1.09
C ASP A 80 -16.20 -6.75 1.78
N CYS A 81 -15.07 -7.08 1.17
CA CYS A 81 -13.75 -6.71 1.68
C CYS A 81 -13.62 -5.18 1.81
N LEU A 82 -13.94 -4.43 0.77
CA LEU A 82 -13.90 -2.97 0.77
C LEU A 82 -14.87 -2.37 1.81
N ILE A 83 -16.12 -2.83 1.84
CA ILE A 83 -17.13 -2.32 2.76
C ILE A 83 -16.77 -2.66 4.23
N GLN A 84 -16.27 -3.87 4.49
CA GLN A 84 -15.86 -4.25 5.84
C GLN A 84 -14.60 -3.48 6.29
N TRP A 85 -13.69 -3.15 5.37
CA TRP A 85 -12.57 -2.29 5.70
C TRP A 85 -13.02 -0.88 6.12
N THR A 86 -13.97 -0.29 5.40
CA THR A 86 -14.56 1.01 5.78
C THR A 86 -15.19 0.93 7.18
N LYS A 87 -15.97 -0.10 7.46
CA LYS A 87 -16.56 -0.31 8.80
C LYS A 87 -15.51 -0.51 9.88
N LEU A 88 -14.40 -1.20 9.57
CA LEU A 88 -13.28 -1.34 10.49
C LEU A 88 -12.67 0.01 10.84
N ILE A 89 -12.42 0.88 9.84
CA ILE A 89 -11.90 2.23 10.07
C ILE A 89 -12.90 3.09 10.86
N GLN A 90 -14.19 2.96 10.61
CA GLN A 90 -15.22 3.66 11.39
C GLN A 90 -15.25 3.20 12.84
N ASN A 91 -15.21 1.89 13.08
CA ASN A 91 -15.30 1.29 14.42
C ASN A 91 -14.05 1.58 15.27
N GLU A 92 -12.86 1.39 14.73
CA GLU A 92 -11.60 1.66 15.39
C GLU A 92 -11.32 3.17 15.50
N ASN A 93 -11.91 3.95 14.60
CA ASN A 93 -11.90 5.40 14.58
C ASN A 93 -10.51 6.03 14.76
N PRO A 94 -9.49 5.67 13.97
CA PRO A 94 -8.13 6.18 14.12
C PRO A 94 -8.06 7.69 13.87
N ASP A 95 -7.22 8.40 14.65
CA ASP A 95 -6.93 9.82 14.42
C ASP A 95 -5.98 10.01 13.24
N ILE A 96 -5.08 9.04 13.03
CA ILE A 96 -4.03 9.08 12.02
C ILE A 96 -4.07 7.78 11.21
N VAL A 97 -4.04 7.91 9.90
CA VAL A 97 -3.87 6.81 8.95
C VAL A 97 -2.50 6.96 8.31
N ILE A 98 -1.67 5.93 8.45
CA ILE A 98 -0.30 5.93 7.95
C ILE A 98 -0.10 4.75 7.01
N GLY A 99 0.59 4.98 5.90
CA GLY A 99 1.03 3.93 5.01
C GLY A 99 2.24 4.35 4.19
N TYR A 100 2.68 3.49 3.31
CA TYR A 100 3.80 3.73 2.42
C TYR A 100 3.32 3.71 0.97
N ASN A 101 3.41 4.83 0.26
CA ASN A 101 2.92 5.05 -1.09
C ASN A 101 1.39 4.93 -1.24
N ILE A 102 0.65 5.12 -0.15
CA ILE A 102 -0.81 5.00 -0.16
C ILE A 102 -1.50 6.06 -1.01
N PHE A 103 -0.88 7.26 -1.16
CA PHE A 103 -1.38 8.32 -2.04
C PHE A 103 -1.03 8.10 -3.52
N GLY A 104 -0.02 7.28 -3.78
CA GLY A 104 0.41 6.97 -5.15
C GLY A 104 -0.19 5.68 -5.70
N PHE A 105 -0.73 4.80 -4.85
CA PHE A 105 -1.22 3.50 -5.29
C PHE A 105 -2.48 3.02 -4.56
N ASP A 106 -2.41 2.73 -3.26
CA ASP A 106 -3.43 1.93 -2.56
C ASP A 106 -4.81 2.56 -2.59
N TYR A 107 -4.92 3.85 -2.30
CA TYR A 107 -6.21 4.54 -2.30
C TYR A 107 -6.84 4.61 -3.68
N GLU A 108 -6.06 4.94 -4.70
CA GLU A 108 -6.57 5.00 -6.08
C GLU A 108 -6.98 3.61 -6.54
N PHE A 109 -6.18 2.57 -6.23
CA PHE A 109 -6.51 1.19 -6.58
C PHE A 109 -7.84 0.75 -5.94
N MET A 110 -7.99 0.90 -4.61
CA MET A 110 -9.23 0.56 -3.91
C MET A 110 -10.42 1.38 -4.41
N PHE A 111 -10.21 2.65 -4.73
CA PHE A 111 -11.26 3.52 -5.26
C PHE A 111 -11.74 3.08 -6.65
N GLN A 112 -10.81 2.76 -7.56
CA GLN A 112 -11.17 2.23 -8.88
C GLN A 112 -11.92 0.89 -8.75
N ARG A 113 -11.47 0.00 -7.88
CA ARG A 113 -12.18 -1.25 -7.60
C ARG A 113 -13.58 -1.00 -7.06
N SER A 114 -13.73 -0.05 -6.13
CA SER A 114 -15.06 0.31 -5.59
C SER A 114 -16.02 0.84 -6.68
N ARG A 115 -15.50 1.56 -7.69
CA ARG A 115 -16.28 2.00 -8.87
C ARG A 115 -16.74 0.82 -9.71
N GLU A 116 -15.84 -0.11 -10.04
CA GLU A 116 -16.16 -1.32 -10.81
C GLU A 116 -17.19 -2.21 -10.08
N LEU A 117 -17.08 -2.31 -8.76
CA LEU A 117 -17.98 -3.08 -7.90
C LEU A 117 -19.27 -2.33 -7.49
N LYS A 118 -19.42 -1.07 -7.93
CA LYS A 118 -20.58 -0.22 -7.63
C LYS A 118 -20.83 -0.07 -6.12
N CYS A 119 -19.77 0.21 -5.36
CA CYS A 119 -19.84 0.44 -3.91
C CYS A 119 -19.00 1.66 -3.47
N VAL A 120 -18.90 2.67 -4.31
CA VAL A 120 -18.09 3.87 -4.04
C VAL A 120 -18.59 4.59 -2.79
N ASP A 121 -19.89 4.76 -2.63
CA ASP A 121 -20.47 5.49 -1.51
C ASP A 121 -20.21 4.75 -0.19
N GLU A 122 -20.38 3.43 -0.17
CA GLU A 122 -20.12 2.60 1.01
C GLU A 122 -18.62 2.54 1.34
N PHE A 123 -17.74 2.49 0.33
CA PHE A 123 -16.29 2.46 0.51
C PHE A 123 -15.75 3.79 0.99
N THR A 124 -16.26 4.91 0.48
CA THR A 124 -15.74 6.26 0.78
C THR A 124 -16.37 6.92 2.01
N ASP A 125 -17.19 6.22 2.78
CA ASP A 125 -17.73 6.66 4.06
C ASP A 125 -16.68 6.58 5.18
N LEU A 126 -15.56 7.29 4.99
CA LEU A 126 -14.35 7.24 5.85
C LEU A 126 -14.18 8.52 6.70
N SER A 127 -15.02 9.55 6.49
CA SER A 127 -15.00 10.79 7.25
C SER A 127 -15.50 10.57 8.69
N ARG A 128 -15.08 11.46 9.59
CA ARG A 128 -15.70 11.58 10.92
C ARG A 128 -16.98 12.42 10.90
N ILE A 129 -17.26 13.10 9.78
CA ILE A 129 -18.49 13.87 9.60
C ILE A 129 -19.52 12.94 8.97
N MET A 130 -20.62 12.73 9.68
CA MET A 130 -21.71 11.87 9.21
C MET A 130 -22.27 12.34 7.88
N GLY A 131 -22.37 11.43 6.92
CA GLY A 131 -22.92 11.69 5.59
C GLY A 131 -21.97 12.41 4.62
N GLU A 132 -20.73 12.69 5.04
CA GLU A 132 -19.70 13.23 4.15
C GLU A 132 -19.01 12.08 3.40
N GLN A 133 -19.04 12.15 2.06
CA GLN A 133 -18.33 11.23 1.20
C GLN A 133 -16.92 11.73 0.93
N CYS A 134 -15.93 10.84 1.02
CA CYS A 134 -14.52 11.16 0.85
C CYS A 134 -14.08 11.20 -0.61
N TYR A 135 -14.91 11.74 -1.49
CA TYR A 135 -14.61 11.97 -2.91
C TYR A 135 -15.13 13.33 -3.38
N ARG A 136 -14.60 13.84 -4.48
CA ARG A 136 -15.11 15.03 -5.18
C ARG A 136 -15.96 14.63 -6.38
N LYS A 137 -17.02 15.40 -6.65
CA LYS A 137 -17.82 15.27 -7.88
C LYS A 137 -17.21 16.12 -8.97
N LEU A 138 -17.02 15.54 -10.14
CA LEU A 138 -16.53 16.23 -11.32
C LEU A 138 -17.68 16.85 -12.12
N SER A 139 -17.36 17.77 -13.05
CA SER A 139 -18.35 18.50 -13.86
C SER A 139 -19.16 17.59 -14.78
N ASP A 140 -18.63 16.43 -15.14
CA ASP A 140 -19.30 15.41 -15.97
C ASP A 140 -20.20 14.46 -15.15
N GLY A 141 -20.31 14.68 -13.83
CA GLY A 141 -21.10 13.86 -12.91
C GLY A 141 -20.35 12.61 -12.40
N THR A 142 -19.12 12.36 -12.83
CA THR A 142 -18.28 11.30 -12.28
C THR A 142 -17.69 11.68 -10.95
N VAL A 143 -17.14 10.71 -10.22
CA VAL A 143 -16.50 10.92 -8.91
C VAL A 143 -15.01 10.57 -8.98
N ALA A 144 -14.20 11.28 -8.21
CA ALA A 144 -12.77 11.11 -8.11
C ALA A 144 -12.28 11.37 -6.69
N LEU A 145 -11.16 10.78 -6.30
CA LEU A 145 -10.45 11.14 -5.08
C LEU A 145 -9.96 12.59 -5.13
N GLU A 146 -9.63 13.14 -3.95
CA GLU A 146 -8.89 14.39 -3.89
C GLU A 146 -7.53 14.23 -4.57
N GLN A 147 -7.09 15.28 -5.23
CA GLN A 147 -5.85 15.28 -6.00
C GLN A 147 -4.99 16.47 -5.62
N THR A 148 -3.73 16.20 -5.31
CA THR A 148 -2.74 17.26 -5.05
C THR A 148 -1.48 16.97 -5.85
N LYS A 149 -1.02 17.97 -6.60
CA LYS A 149 0.25 17.88 -7.35
C LYS A 149 1.36 18.53 -6.52
N ASN A 150 2.35 17.74 -6.16
CA ASN A 150 3.50 18.19 -5.41
C ASN A 150 4.77 18.11 -6.27
N ARG A 151 5.55 19.17 -6.24
CA ARG A 151 6.86 19.22 -6.88
C ARG A 151 7.94 19.14 -5.80
N LEU A 152 8.71 18.07 -5.82
CA LEU A 152 9.87 17.87 -4.96
C LEU A 152 11.16 17.89 -5.81
N ALA A 153 12.32 17.98 -5.16
CA ALA A 153 13.60 17.86 -5.85
C ALA A 153 13.76 16.51 -6.58
N SER A 154 13.07 15.47 -6.09
CA SER A 154 13.04 14.13 -6.66
C SER A 154 12.04 13.93 -7.81
N GLY A 155 11.23 14.93 -8.16
CA GLY A 155 10.28 14.89 -9.27
C GLY A 155 8.90 15.48 -8.97
N ASP A 156 8.02 15.41 -9.96
CA ASP A 156 6.63 15.82 -9.85
C ASP A 156 5.79 14.60 -9.44
N TYR A 157 4.92 14.77 -8.45
CA TYR A 157 4.07 13.72 -7.90
C TYR A 157 2.60 14.12 -7.96
N ASP A 158 1.78 13.19 -8.40
CA ASP A 158 0.33 13.31 -8.43
C ASP A 158 -0.25 12.40 -7.33
N LEU A 159 -0.81 13.01 -6.29
CA LEU A 159 -1.25 12.33 -5.09
C LEU A 159 -2.76 12.24 -5.07
N HIS A 160 -3.28 11.03 -4.90
CA HIS A 160 -4.71 10.75 -4.85
C HIS A 160 -5.08 10.19 -3.47
N TYR A 161 -6.04 10.80 -2.79
CA TYR A 161 -6.44 10.38 -1.46
C TYR A 161 -7.91 10.69 -1.17
N PRO A 162 -8.58 9.89 -0.33
CA PRO A 162 -9.91 10.20 0.15
C PRO A 162 -9.86 11.40 1.10
N GLY A 163 -10.75 12.37 0.94
CA GLY A 163 -10.86 13.55 1.80
C GLY A 163 -11.47 13.21 3.16
N MET A 164 -10.71 12.58 4.06
CA MET A 164 -11.18 12.11 5.37
C MET A 164 -11.19 13.24 6.39
N SER A 165 -12.27 14.02 6.47
CA SER A 165 -12.40 15.04 7.51
C SER A 165 -12.27 14.45 8.92
N GLY A 166 -11.46 15.09 9.75
CA GLY A 166 -11.19 14.66 11.13
C GLY A 166 -10.15 13.54 11.29
N ARG A 167 -9.50 13.10 10.21
CA ARG A 167 -8.38 12.15 10.25
C ARG A 167 -7.17 12.72 9.55
N LEU A 168 -5.99 12.60 10.17
CA LEU A 168 -4.73 12.93 9.54
C LEU A 168 -4.26 11.73 8.69
N GLN A 169 -3.84 11.99 7.47
CA GLN A 169 -3.28 10.97 6.59
C GLN A 169 -1.80 11.26 6.34
N ILE A 170 -0.95 10.26 6.48
CA ILE A 170 0.50 10.37 6.31
C ILE A 170 0.98 9.29 5.34
N ASP A 171 1.60 9.72 4.25
CA ASP A 171 2.30 8.82 3.35
C ASP A 171 3.81 8.90 3.61
N LEU A 172 4.38 7.83 4.14
CA LEU A 172 5.78 7.77 4.53
C LEU A 172 6.73 7.82 3.33
N LEU A 173 6.31 7.42 2.13
CA LEU A 173 7.16 7.58 0.94
C LEU A 173 7.55 9.04 0.72
N PHE A 174 6.58 9.96 0.85
CA PHE A 174 6.82 11.39 0.66
C PHE A 174 7.61 12.01 1.82
N TYR A 175 7.40 11.52 3.03
CA TYR A 175 8.22 11.90 4.18
C TYR A 175 9.70 11.57 3.94
N PHE A 176 10.01 10.32 3.53
CA PHE A 176 11.39 9.93 3.27
C PHE A 176 11.99 10.63 2.06
N ARG A 177 11.23 10.86 1.01
CA ARG A 177 11.70 11.60 -0.18
C ARG A 177 12.01 13.07 0.10
N ARG A 178 11.29 13.68 1.02
CA ARG A 178 11.50 15.08 1.40
C ARG A 178 12.70 15.26 2.34
N ASP A 179 12.82 14.39 3.33
CA ASP A 179 13.71 14.62 4.48
C ASP A 179 15.01 13.82 4.38
N TYR A 180 15.09 12.81 3.51
CA TYR A 180 16.24 11.93 3.38
C TYR A 180 16.71 11.82 1.93
N ASN A 181 18.03 11.84 1.72
CA ASN A 181 18.64 11.61 0.41
C ASN A 181 19.10 10.15 0.33
N LEU A 182 18.21 9.26 -0.09
CA LEU A 182 18.47 7.83 -0.23
C LEU A 182 18.73 7.45 -1.70
N SER A 183 19.51 6.40 -1.91
CA SER A 183 19.78 5.86 -3.24
C SER A 183 18.55 5.21 -3.88
N SER A 184 17.65 4.72 -3.05
CA SER A 184 16.37 4.10 -3.46
C SER A 184 15.30 4.39 -2.41
N TYR A 185 14.06 4.54 -2.88
CA TYR A 185 12.88 4.73 -2.03
C TYR A 185 11.91 3.55 -2.13
N LYS A 186 12.38 2.37 -2.55
CA LYS A 186 11.61 1.15 -2.38
C LYS A 186 11.48 0.83 -0.91
N LEU A 187 10.35 0.28 -0.50
CA LEU A 187 10.07 -0.01 0.92
C LEU A 187 11.18 -0.84 1.57
N ASP A 188 11.69 -1.86 0.88
CA ASP A 188 12.76 -2.73 1.39
C ASP A 188 14.05 -1.96 1.65
N ASP A 189 14.43 -1.05 0.74
CA ASP A 189 15.66 -0.26 0.85
C ASP A 189 15.55 0.77 1.98
N VAL A 190 14.38 1.40 2.11
CA VAL A 190 14.10 2.35 3.21
C VAL A 190 14.11 1.60 4.54
N ALA A 191 13.38 0.50 4.64
CA ALA A 191 13.35 -0.34 5.84
C ALA A 191 14.76 -0.81 6.21
N GLY A 192 15.52 -1.36 5.26
CA GLY A 192 16.90 -1.80 5.46
C GLY A 192 17.83 -0.68 5.92
N THR A 193 17.52 0.58 5.60
CA THR A 193 18.31 1.72 6.07
C THR A 193 18.02 2.10 7.52
N PHE A 194 16.76 2.03 7.96
CA PHE A 194 16.33 2.56 9.26
C PHE A 194 16.12 1.50 10.34
N ILE A 195 15.93 0.22 9.99
CA ILE A 195 15.73 -0.88 10.94
C ILE A 195 16.96 -1.80 11.08
N ARG A 196 18.15 -1.33 10.71
CA ARG A 196 19.42 -2.04 10.87
C ARG A 196 20.21 -1.49 12.05
N ASP A 197 21.10 -2.32 12.60
CA ASP A 197 22.14 -1.88 13.56
C ASP A 197 23.44 -2.61 13.30
N ASP A 198 24.53 -2.03 13.79
CA ASP A 198 25.87 -2.59 13.64
C ASP A 198 26.10 -3.75 14.62
N ILE A 199 26.69 -4.81 14.13
CA ILE A 199 27.22 -5.91 14.97
C ILE A 199 28.50 -5.41 15.63
N LYS A 200 28.51 -5.37 16.96
CA LYS A 200 29.67 -4.94 17.79
C LYS A 200 30.51 -6.10 18.28
N GLY A 201 29.98 -7.29 18.23
CA GLY A 201 30.70 -8.51 18.64
C GLY A 201 30.01 -9.77 18.15
N ILE A 202 30.77 -10.81 17.94
CA ILE A 202 30.29 -12.13 17.52
C ILE A 202 30.93 -13.18 18.40
N GLU A 203 30.12 -14.08 18.96
CA GLU A 203 30.58 -15.20 19.78
C GLU A 203 29.89 -16.48 19.36
N LEU A 204 30.66 -17.57 19.27
CA LEU A 204 30.10 -18.90 19.08
C LEU A 204 29.65 -19.48 20.41
N SER A 205 28.44 -19.96 20.49
CA SER A 205 27.82 -20.50 21.67
C SER A 205 27.04 -21.77 21.39
N VAL A 206 26.50 -22.42 22.38
CA VAL A 206 25.67 -23.59 22.29
C VAL A 206 24.39 -23.35 23.09
N SER A 207 23.24 -23.49 22.47
CA SER A 207 21.93 -23.46 23.11
C SER A 207 21.18 -24.74 22.78
N ASP A 208 20.61 -25.41 23.79
CA ASP A 208 19.88 -26.68 23.61
C ASP A 208 20.66 -27.74 22.82
N GLN A 209 21.95 -27.86 23.06
CA GLN A 209 22.88 -28.77 22.36
C GLN A 209 23.05 -28.46 20.87
N LYS A 210 22.58 -27.30 20.39
CA LYS A 210 22.77 -26.84 19.02
C LYS A 210 23.77 -25.68 18.98
N PRO A 211 24.65 -25.63 17.97
CA PRO A 211 25.52 -24.48 17.79
C PRO A 211 24.69 -23.23 17.43
N VAL A 212 24.89 -22.16 18.16
CA VAL A 212 24.30 -20.85 17.92
C VAL A 212 25.40 -19.81 17.83
N THR A 213 25.12 -18.71 17.14
CA THR A 213 25.99 -17.55 17.08
C THR A 213 25.33 -16.42 17.86
N ARG A 214 26.00 -15.91 18.87
CA ARG A 214 25.57 -14.74 19.61
C ARG A 214 26.11 -13.48 18.93
N LEU A 215 25.21 -12.57 18.59
CA LEU A 215 25.53 -11.27 18.00
C LEU A 215 25.28 -10.18 19.02
N TYR A 216 26.21 -9.28 19.19
CA TYR A 216 26.08 -8.13 20.08
C TYR A 216 25.77 -6.88 19.26
N SER A 217 24.70 -6.19 19.61
CA SER A 217 24.24 -4.94 18.97
C SER A 217 23.88 -3.91 20.05
N LYS A 218 23.84 -2.62 19.71
CA LYS A 218 23.45 -1.55 20.64
C LYS A 218 21.95 -1.32 20.68
N ASN A 219 21.27 -1.64 19.60
CA ASN A 219 19.83 -1.43 19.46
C ASN A 219 19.16 -2.68 18.94
N LEU A 220 18.31 -3.26 19.78
CA LEU A 220 17.49 -4.43 19.45
C LEU A 220 16.00 -4.06 19.34
N ALA A 221 15.66 -2.75 19.27
CA ALA A 221 14.28 -2.29 19.21
C ALA A 221 13.58 -2.84 17.96
N GLY A 222 12.42 -3.46 18.16
CA GLY A 222 11.62 -4.06 17.09
C GLY A 222 12.09 -5.43 16.62
N LEU A 223 13.13 -6.01 17.22
CA LEU A 223 13.56 -7.38 16.98
C LEU A 223 12.91 -8.33 17.99
N HIS A 224 12.36 -9.44 17.53
CA HIS A 224 11.69 -10.44 18.37
C HIS A 224 12.29 -11.84 18.14
N VAL A 225 12.08 -12.71 19.11
CA VAL A 225 12.36 -14.14 18.92
C VAL A 225 11.47 -14.65 17.78
N ASP A 226 12.03 -15.53 16.97
CA ASP A 226 11.45 -16.06 15.74
C ASP A 226 11.52 -15.15 14.50
N ASP A 227 11.98 -13.91 14.62
CA ASP A 227 12.31 -13.07 13.49
C ASP A 227 13.48 -13.63 12.66
N PHE A 228 13.58 -13.13 11.43
CA PHE A 228 14.68 -13.49 10.53
C PHE A 228 15.50 -12.25 10.20
N ILE A 229 16.81 -12.35 10.42
CA ILE A 229 17.78 -11.32 10.07
C ILE A 229 18.66 -11.79 8.91
N HIS A 230 19.18 -10.86 8.11
CA HIS A 230 20.33 -11.08 7.27
C HIS A 230 21.49 -10.18 7.71
N ILE A 231 22.71 -10.53 7.37
CA ILE A 231 23.92 -9.80 7.78
C ILE A 231 24.54 -9.17 6.55
N GLU A 232 24.71 -7.85 6.60
CA GLU A 232 25.43 -7.07 5.60
C GLU A 232 26.89 -6.92 6.01
N ILE A 233 27.79 -7.02 5.03
CA ILE A 233 29.19 -6.71 5.18
C ILE A 233 29.45 -5.40 4.43
N THR A 234 29.70 -4.34 5.19
CA THR A 234 29.96 -3.02 4.62
C THR A 234 31.47 -2.77 4.54
N SER A 235 31.99 -2.60 3.32
CA SER A 235 33.33 -2.13 3.06
C SER A 235 33.26 -0.95 2.09
N PHE A 236 33.94 -0.97 0.95
CA PHE A 236 33.73 -0.02 -0.15
C PHE A 236 32.43 -0.30 -0.92
N THR A 237 31.93 -1.51 -0.84
CA THR A 237 30.64 -1.95 -1.37
C THR A 237 29.86 -2.66 -0.26
N VAL A 238 28.53 -2.71 -0.41
CA VAL A 238 27.68 -3.50 0.47
C VAL A 238 27.55 -4.88 -0.16
N ASP A 239 27.87 -5.93 0.61
CA ASP A 239 27.67 -7.33 0.24
C ASP A 239 26.90 -8.04 1.35
N TYR A 240 26.26 -9.16 1.02
CA TYR A 240 25.49 -9.93 1.97
C TYR A 240 26.24 -11.18 2.42
N TYR A 241 26.43 -11.35 3.73
CA TYR A 241 26.99 -12.56 4.28
C TYR A 241 26.18 -13.77 3.83
N ALA A 242 26.91 -14.85 3.43
CA ALA A 242 26.32 -16.09 2.93
C ALA A 242 25.26 -15.88 1.82
N LYS A 243 25.51 -14.91 0.89
CA LYS A 243 24.61 -14.58 -0.24
C LYS A 243 23.19 -14.17 0.20
N GLY A 244 23.07 -13.43 1.29
CA GLY A 244 21.80 -12.97 1.80
C GLY A 244 20.96 -14.03 2.53
N LYS A 245 21.59 -15.10 2.99
CA LYS A 245 20.91 -16.09 3.82
C LYS A 245 20.31 -15.44 5.06
N LYS A 246 19.03 -15.74 5.31
CA LYS A 246 18.33 -15.30 6.51
C LYS A 246 18.62 -16.25 7.67
N PHE A 247 18.82 -15.68 8.85
CA PHE A 247 19.09 -16.42 10.09
C PHE A 247 17.97 -16.15 11.08
N LYS A 248 17.43 -17.21 11.67
CA LYS A 248 16.35 -17.11 12.64
C LYS A 248 16.90 -16.67 13.99
N VAL A 249 16.25 -15.70 14.62
CA VAL A 249 16.50 -15.26 15.98
C VAL A 249 15.89 -16.27 16.94
N VAL A 250 16.71 -16.90 17.78
CA VAL A 250 16.26 -17.96 18.70
C VAL A 250 16.14 -17.48 20.15
N ALA A 251 16.85 -16.41 20.49
CA ALA A 251 16.79 -15.76 21.79
C ALA A 251 17.23 -14.30 21.68
N ILE A 252 16.77 -13.47 22.61
CA ILE A 252 17.20 -12.06 22.79
C ILE A 252 17.44 -11.89 24.29
N ASP A 253 18.65 -11.45 24.65
CA ASP A 253 19.08 -11.22 26.04
C ASP A 253 19.11 -9.73 26.38
#